data_dbe3d4291debae8ea33771ee653cb5a9
#
_entry.id   dbe3d4291debae8ea33771ee653cb5a9
#
_cell.length_a   1.000
_cell.length_b   1.000
_cell.length_c   1.000
_cell.angle_alpha   90.00
_cell.angle_beta   90.00
_cell.angle_gamma   90.00
#
_symmetry.space_group_name_H-M   'P 1'
#
loop_
_entity.id
_entity.type
_entity.pdbx_description
1 polymer ?
#
loop_
_entity_poly.entity_id
_entity_poly.type
_entity_poly.pdbx_seq_one_letter_code
_entity_poly.pdbx_strand_id
1 'polypeptide(L)'
;MLPPDPGQAGAVQPPQDPRPLLRLEVGRLRVRESRRLFDPSVHVGRLAGPRRSFVFRAQDRPVMDRGLRVEVMCSLLDEHEEDLAGTVAWLVRPGVPEVSDLDLEWQSAAGFAFATRELRPAGFYVVTRGGWLDVRTGESRVWKRLRL
;
A
#
# COMPACT_ATOMS: atom_id res chain seq x y z
N MET A 1 0.53 -36.02 27.43
CA MET A 1 0.36 -34.67 26.85
C MET A 1 0.57 -34.77 25.37
N LEU A 2 -0.49 -34.56 24.62
CA LEU A 2 -0.42 -34.58 23.17
C LEU A 2 0.30 -33.30 22.67
N PRO A 3 1.26 -33.42 21.73
CA PRO A 3 1.82 -32.23 21.11
C PRO A 3 0.70 -31.45 20.44
N PRO A 4 0.78 -30.11 20.41
CA PRO A 4 -0.21 -29.31 19.70
C PRO A 4 -0.26 -29.74 18.24
N ASP A 5 -1.47 -29.88 17.73
CA ASP A 5 -1.70 -30.23 16.33
C ASP A 5 -0.95 -29.19 15.46
N PRO A 6 -0.01 -29.62 14.61
CA PRO A 6 0.71 -28.70 13.73
C PRO A 6 -0.23 -27.91 12.80
N GLY A 7 -1.45 -28.38 12.59
CA GLY A 7 -2.48 -27.63 11.86
C GLY A 7 -3.10 -26.47 12.65
N GLN A 8 -2.96 -26.48 13.98
CA GLN A 8 -3.47 -25.39 14.85
C GLN A 8 -2.37 -24.40 15.25
N ALA A 9 -1.14 -24.87 15.42
CA ALA A 9 -0.01 -24.02 15.84
C ALA A 9 0.53 -23.12 14.73
N GLY A 10 0.02 -23.23 13.54
CA GLY A 10 0.47 -22.46 12.40
C GLY A 10 -0.66 -22.14 11.43
N ALA A 11 -1.90 -22.04 11.96
CA ALA A 11 -3.03 -21.64 11.12
C ALA A 11 -2.74 -20.25 10.53
N VAL A 12 -1.90 -20.24 9.50
CA VAL A 12 -1.78 -19.11 8.60
C VAL A 12 -3.16 -18.97 8.00
N GLN A 13 -3.89 -17.99 8.47
CA GLN A 13 -5.13 -17.61 7.79
C GLN A 13 -4.78 -17.41 6.32
N PRO A 14 -5.57 -17.96 5.38
CA PRO A 14 -5.34 -17.68 3.97
C PRO A 14 -5.26 -16.16 3.80
N PRO A 15 -4.30 -15.65 3.00
CA PRO A 15 -4.17 -14.22 2.80
C PRO A 15 -5.53 -13.69 2.36
N GLN A 16 -6.00 -12.68 3.06
CA GLN A 16 -7.26 -12.02 2.73
C GLN A 16 -7.16 -11.49 1.29
N ASP A 17 -8.19 -11.76 0.48
CA ASP A 17 -8.28 -11.21 -0.87
C ASP A 17 -8.26 -9.67 -0.78
N PRO A 18 -7.28 -8.99 -1.35
CA PRO A 18 -7.19 -7.54 -1.24
C PRO A 18 -8.22 -6.79 -2.08
N ARG A 19 -8.81 -7.42 -3.09
CA ARG A 19 -9.65 -6.73 -4.08
C ARG A 19 -10.84 -6.00 -3.49
N PRO A 20 -11.65 -6.58 -2.58
CA PRO A 20 -12.73 -5.83 -1.94
C PRO A 20 -12.24 -4.64 -1.12
N LEU A 21 -11.09 -4.78 -0.47
CA LEU A 21 -10.50 -3.71 0.34
C LEU A 21 -9.94 -2.58 -0.53
N LEU A 22 -9.33 -2.92 -1.65
CA LEU A 22 -8.86 -1.95 -2.64
C LEU A 22 -10.03 -1.16 -3.24
N ARG A 23 -11.14 -1.81 -3.50
CA ARG A 23 -12.37 -1.14 -3.95
C ARG A 23 -12.85 -0.10 -2.94
N LEU A 24 -12.83 -0.44 -1.64
CA LEU A 24 -13.17 0.50 -0.57
C LEU A 24 -12.21 1.68 -0.54
N GLU A 25 -10.91 1.45 -0.71
CA GLU A 25 -9.92 2.52 -0.76
C GLU A 25 -10.19 3.49 -1.92
N VAL A 26 -10.50 2.97 -3.11
CA VAL A 26 -10.87 3.80 -4.27
C VAL A 26 -12.12 4.63 -3.97
N GLY A 27 -13.14 4.01 -3.41
CA GLY A 27 -14.39 4.70 -3.06
C GLY A 27 -14.19 5.80 -2.03
N ARG A 28 -13.42 5.53 -0.99
CA ARG A 28 -13.09 6.52 0.06
C ARG A 28 -12.27 7.67 -0.51
N LEU A 29 -11.34 7.40 -1.41
CA LEU A 29 -10.57 8.42 -2.08
C LEU A 29 -11.48 9.35 -2.91
N ARG A 30 -12.43 8.79 -3.65
CA ARG A 30 -13.40 9.59 -4.42
C ARG A 30 -14.22 10.53 -3.56
N VAL A 31 -14.61 10.09 -2.37
CA VAL A 31 -15.36 10.91 -1.43
C VAL A 31 -14.48 12.00 -0.82
N ARG A 32 -13.26 11.65 -0.44
CA ARG A 32 -12.32 12.56 0.23
C ARG A 32 -11.72 13.58 -0.73
N GLU A 33 -11.42 13.17 -1.96
CA GLU A 33 -10.73 13.99 -2.93
C GLU A 33 -11.56 14.15 -4.20
N SER A 34 -12.08 15.35 -4.41
CA SER A 34 -12.90 15.68 -5.59
C SER A 34 -12.09 16.13 -6.80
N ARG A 35 -10.84 16.56 -6.58
CA ARG A 35 -9.98 17.09 -7.63
C ARG A 35 -9.29 15.96 -8.38
N ARG A 36 -9.01 16.19 -9.66
CA ARG A 36 -8.22 15.25 -10.49
C ARG A 36 -6.76 15.25 -10.11
N LEU A 37 -6.23 16.42 -9.69
CA LEU A 37 -4.85 16.57 -9.25
C LEU A 37 -4.85 16.82 -7.75
N PHE A 38 -4.07 16.04 -7.03
CA PHE A 38 -3.89 16.14 -5.59
C PHE A 38 -2.51 15.62 -5.22
N ASP A 39 -2.05 15.93 -4.03
CA ASP A 39 -0.75 15.46 -3.56
C ASP A 39 -0.77 13.96 -3.31
N PRO A 40 0.20 13.21 -3.86
CA PRO A 40 0.32 11.79 -3.60
C PRO A 40 0.64 11.49 -2.13
N SER A 41 0.31 10.27 -1.71
CA SER A 41 0.65 9.80 -0.37
C SER A 41 1.02 8.32 -0.39
N VAL A 42 1.94 7.95 0.50
CA VAL A 42 2.30 6.55 0.73
C VAL A 42 1.77 6.09 2.08
N HIS A 43 1.38 4.85 2.15
CA HIS A 43 0.71 4.27 3.30
C HIS A 43 1.32 2.92 3.64
N VAL A 44 1.37 2.62 4.92
CA VAL A 44 1.77 1.33 5.47
C VAL A 44 0.73 0.90 6.49
N GLY A 45 0.24 -0.31 6.40
CA GLY A 45 -0.74 -0.82 7.35
C GLY A 45 -1.70 -1.81 6.72
N ARG A 46 -2.97 -1.66 7.03
CA ARG A 46 -4.06 -2.51 6.55
C ARG A 46 -4.94 -1.74 5.57
N LEU A 47 -5.20 -2.33 4.42
CA LEU A 47 -6.20 -1.78 3.50
C LEU A 47 -7.55 -1.69 4.20
N ALA A 48 -8.21 -0.54 4.05
CA ALA A 48 -9.48 -0.21 4.70
C ALA A 48 -9.42 -0.28 6.24
N GLY A 49 -8.24 -0.20 6.81
CA GLY A 49 -7.98 -0.31 8.24
C GLY A 49 -6.90 0.64 8.74
N PRO A 50 -6.35 0.35 9.93
CA PRO A 50 -5.29 1.19 10.53
C PRO A 50 -4.08 1.30 9.62
N ARG A 51 -3.52 2.50 9.56
CA ARG A 51 -2.38 2.81 8.70
C ARG A 51 -1.57 3.97 9.23
N ARG A 52 -0.33 4.07 8.75
CA ARG A 52 0.50 5.27 8.85
C ARG A 52 0.73 5.79 7.44
N SER A 53 0.77 7.11 7.29
CA SER A 53 0.76 7.75 5.98
C SER A 53 1.71 8.92 5.92
N PHE A 54 2.24 9.18 4.73
CA PHE A 54 3.07 10.34 4.43
C PHE A 54 2.59 10.96 3.13
N VAL A 55 2.26 12.25 3.18
CA VAL A 55 1.83 13.02 2.00
C VAL A 55 3.03 13.81 1.49
N PHE A 56 3.24 13.82 0.18
CA PHE A 56 4.30 14.60 -0.45
C PHE A 56 3.76 15.35 -1.66
N ARG A 57 4.43 16.43 -2.04
CA ARG A 57 4.03 17.17 -3.23
C ARG A 57 4.72 16.58 -4.45
N ALA A 58 3.99 16.50 -5.58
CA ALA A 58 4.54 15.96 -6.81
C ALA A 58 5.80 16.73 -7.27
N GLN A 59 5.86 18.04 -7.02
CA GLN A 59 7.02 18.87 -7.33
C GLN A 59 8.25 18.56 -6.49
N ASP A 60 8.11 17.90 -5.35
CA ASP A 60 9.22 17.51 -4.49
C ASP A 60 9.87 16.20 -4.96
N ARG A 61 9.30 15.51 -5.95
CA ARG A 61 9.82 14.26 -6.48
C ARG A 61 11.31 14.31 -6.86
N PRO A 62 11.81 15.38 -7.53
CA PRO A 62 13.22 15.45 -7.89
C PRO A 62 14.18 15.49 -6.70
N VAL A 63 13.74 15.99 -5.53
CA VAL A 63 14.55 16.04 -4.30
C VAL A 63 14.34 14.82 -3.41
N MET A 64 13.32 14.02 -3.67
CA MET A 64 13.07 12.75 -2.97
C MET A 64 13.83 11.62 -3.62
N ASP A 65 15.11 11.50 -3.28
CA ASP A 65 15.93 10.39 -3.75
C ASP A 65 15.55 9.06 -3.07
N ARG A 66 16.19 7.97 -3.50
CA ARG A 66 15.92 6.65 -2.95
C ARG A 66 16.15 6.58 -1.43
N GLY A 67 17.22 7.20 -0.95
CA GLY A 67 17.53 7.20 0.49
C GLY A 67 16.41 7.85 1.30
N LEU A 68 15.91 8.98 0.85
CA LEU A 68 14.82 9.68 1.53
C LEU A 68 13.52 8.86 1.49
N ARG A 69 13.20 8.23 0.35
CA ARG A 69 12.02 7.37 0.26
C ARG A 69 12.12 6.18 1.23
N VAL A 70 13.29 5.57 1.34
CA VAL A 70 13.52 4.48 2.30
C VAL A 70 13.33 4.99 3.73
N GLU A 71 13.87 6.16 4.07
CA GLU A 71 13.69 6.76 5.40
C GLU A 71 12.22 6.99 5.73
N VAL A 72 11.45 7.50 4.77
CA VAL A 72 10.00 7.68 4.94
C VAL A 72 9.33 6.35 5.24
N MET A 73 9.60 5.32 4.45
CA MET A 73 9.01 4.01 4.64
C MET A 73 9.41 3.39 5.98
N CYS A 74 10.67 3.52 6.38
CA CYS A 74 11.14 3.07 7.70
C CYS A 74 10.42 3.79 8.83
N SER A 75 10.24 5.10 8.72
CA SER A 75 9.51 5.88 9.73
C SER A 75 8.05 5.41 9.86
N LEU A 76 7.38 5.14 8.73
CA LEU A 76 6.01 4.64 8.75
C LEU A 76 5.92 3.26 9.41
N LEU A 77 6.89 2.39 9.16
CA LEU A 77 6.97 1.08 9.80
C LEU A 77 7.23 1.20 11.31
N ASP A 78 8.07 2.11 11.73
CA ASP A 78 8.39 2.34 13.15
C ASP A 78 7.18 2.89 13.93
N GLU A 79 6.36 3.72 13.27
CA GLU A 79 5.16 4.29 13.86
C GLU A 79 3.97 3.33 13.88
N HIS A 80 4.05 2.25 13.12
CA HIS A 80 2.97 1.28 13.04
C HIS A 80 2.96 0.41 14.30
N GLU A 81 1.90 0.50 15.09
CA GLU A 81 1.80 -0.12 16.42
C GLU A 81 1.39 -1.58 16.39
N GLU A 82 0.89 -2.07 15.26
CA GLU A 82 0.45 -3.45 15.13
C GLU A 82 1.57 -4.37 14.65
N ASP A 83 1.31 -5.68 14.72
CA ASP A 83 2.19 -6.69 14.13
C ASP A 83 2.42 -6.37 12.64
N LEU A 84 3.69 -6.27 12.25
CA LEU A 84 4.07 -5.96 10.87
C LEU A 84 3.81 -7.13 9.91
N ALA A 85 3.62 -8.35 10.40
CA ALA A 85 3.27 -9.49 9.55
C ALA A 85 1.94 -9.25 8.85
N GLY A 86 1.89 -9.45 7.54
CA GLY A 86 0.69 -9.19 6.75
C GLY A 86 0.43 -7.72 6.44
N THR A 87 1.34 -6.84 6.84
CA THR A 87 1.26 -5.41 6.51
C THR A 87 1.50 -5.18 5.03
N VAL A 88 0.70 -4.31 4.43
CA VAL A 88 0.85 -3.89 3.04
C VAL A 88 1.34 -2.46 2.96
N ALA A 89 1.91 -2.10 1.82
CA ALA A 89 2.23 -0.72 1.48
C ALA A 89 1.47 -0.34 0.21
N TRP A 90 1.07 0.90 0.09
CA TRP A 90 0.41 1.39 -1.11
C TRP A 90 0.63 2.87 -1.32
N LEU A 91 0.47 3.27 -2.57
CA LEU A 91 0.61 4.64 -3.04
C LEU A 91 -0.77 5.12 -3.49
N VAL A 92 -1.18 6.28 -3.01
CA VAL A 92 -2.37 6.97 -3.48
C VAL A 92 -1.90 8.15 -4.33
N ARG A 93 -2.36 8.23 -5.56
CA ARG A 93 -1.91 9.26 -6.50
C ARG A 93 -2.98 9.62 -7.54
N PRO A 94 -2.84 10.79 -8.19
CA PRO A 94 -3.60 11.10 -9.39
C PRO A 94 -3.28 10.18 -10.56
N GLY A 95 -4.09 10.26 -11.60
CA GLY A 95 -3.85 9.57 -12.86
C GLY A 95 -4.58 8.23 -12.96
N VAL A 96 -4.11 7.41 -13.87
CA VAL A 96 -4.70 6.10 -14.16
C VAL A 96 -3.95 5.00 -13.42
N PRO A 97 -4.61 3.87 -13.11
CA PRO A 97 -3.97 2.75 -12.41
C PRO A 97 -3.15 1.89 -13.39
N GLU A 98 -2.16 2.50 -14.00
CA GLU A 98 -1.15 1.86 -14.83
C GLU A 98 0.21 2.09 -14.20
N VAL A 99 1.13 1.11 -14.33
CA VAL A 99 2.45 1.20 -13.71
C VAL A 99 3.21 2.42 -14.22
N SER A 100 3.69 3.24 -13.29
CA SER A 100 4.53 4.41 -13.56
C SER A 100 5.86 4.29 -12.83
N ASP A 101 6.82 5.14 -13.23
CA ASP A 101 8.12 5.20 -12.57
C ASP A 101 7.98 5.52 -11.07
N LEU A 102 7.05 6.40 -10.70
CA LEU A 102 6.77 6.73 -9.32
C LEU A 102 6.38 5.49 -8.51
N ASP A 103 5.55 4.63 -9.09
CA ASP A 103 5.10 3.40 -8.44
C ASP A 103 6.26 2.45 -8.16
N LEU A 104 7.15 2.30 -9.14
CA LEU A 104 8.34 1.44 -9.03
C LEU A 104 9.34 2.00 -8.01
N GLU A 105 9.51 3.31 -7.96
CA GLU A 105 10.37 3.98 -6.98
C GLU A 105 9.92 3.70 -5.55
N TRP A 106 8.63 3.82 -5.27
CA TRP A 106 8.10 3.57 -3.94
C TRP A 106 8.00 2.08 -3.61
N GLN A 107 7.72 1.23 -4.59
CA GLN A 107 7.77 -0.22 -4.39
C GLN A 107 9.17 -0.66 -3.96
N SER A 108 10.19 -0.16 -4.63
CA SER A 108 11.59 -0.46 -4.30
C SER A 108 11.94 0.00 -2.88
N ALA A 109 11.54 1.21 -2.51
CA ALA A 109 11.78 1.75 -1.18
C ALA A 109 11.05 0.93 -0.10
N ALA A 110 9.80 0.55 -0.36
CA ALA A 110 9.03 -0.30 0.55
C ALA A 110 9.70 -1.67 0.75
N GLY A 111 10.10 -2.31 -0.34
CA GLY A 111 10.76 -3.61 -0.27
C GLY A 111 12.05 -3.56 0.55
N PHE A 112 12.85 -2.53 0.36
CA PHE A 112 14.08 -2.35 1.14
C PHE A 112 13.79 -2.09 2.62
N ALA A 113 12.87 -1.19 2.93
CA ALA A 113 12.51 -0.86 4.32
C ALA A 113 11.96 -2.08 5.08
N PHE A 114 11.07 -2.86 4.45
CA PHE A 114 10.55 -4.09 5.06
C PHE A 114 11.67 -5.12 5.28
N ALA A 115 12.59 -5.25 4.32
CA ALA A 115 13.70 -6.19 4.42
C ALA A 115 14.62 -5.88 5.61
N THR A 116 14.77 -4.62 6.01
CA THR A 116 15.55 -4.25 7.21
C THR A 116 14.94 -4.81 8.50
N ARG A 117 13.68 -5.25 8.44
CA ARG A 117 12.95 -5.89 9.55
C ARG A 117 12.68 -7.36 9.29
N GLU A 118 13.42 -7.95 8.33
CA GLU A 118 13.29 -9.36 7.94
C GLU A 118 11.87 -9.71 7.46
N LEU A 119 11.20 -8.72 6.83
CA LEU A 119 9.84 -8.84 6.35
C LEU A 119 9.75 -8.53 4.86
N ARG A 120 8.65 -8.92 4.26
CA ARG A 120 8.22 -8.49 2.93
C ARG A 120 6.84 -7.87 3.02
N PRO A 121 6.55 -6.81 2.26
CA PRO A 121 5.18 -6.33 2.17
C PRO A 121 4.28 -7.47 1.69
N ALA A 122 3.11 -7.64 2.29
CA ALA A 122 2.12 -8.61 1.83
C ALA A 122 1.57 -8.22 0.44
N GLY A 123 1.71 -6.97 0.05
CA GLY A 123 1.42 -6.46 -1.27
C GLY A 123 1.91 -5.03 -1.42
N PHE A 124 2.03 -4.58 -2.67
CA PHE A 124 2.25 -3.17 -2.99
C PHE A 124 1.27 -2.74 -4.07
N TYR A 125 0.43 -1.77 -3.74
CA TYR A 125 -0.68 -1.34 -4.58
C TYR A 125 -0.61 0.14 -4.91
N VAL A 126 -1.30 0.52 -5.97
CA VAL A 126 -1.58 1.92 -6.30
C VAL A 126 -3.09 2.11 -6.27
N VAL A 127 -3.54 3.16 -5.62
CA VAL A 127 -4.95 3.55 -5.55
C VAL A 127 -5.10 4.91 -6.21
N THR A 128 -5.99 5.00 -7.17
CA THR A 128 -6.36 6.24 -7.85
C THR A 128 -7.87 6.46 -7.74
N ARG A 129 -8.34 7.63 -8.14
CA ARG A 129 -9.79 7.87 -8.19
C ARG A 129 -10.50 6.96 -9.20
N GLY A 130 -9.76 6.48 -10.20
CA GLY A 130 -10.32 5.62 -11.25
C GLY A 130 -10.26 4.14 -10.96
N GLY A 131 -9.41 3.70 -10.03
CA GLY A 131 -9.22 2.27 -9.79
C GLY A 131 -8.00 1.96 -8.96
N TRP A 132 -7.59 0.70 -9.01
CA TRP A 132 -6.40 0.23 -8.30
C TRP A 132 -5.51 -0.64 -9.21
N LEU A 133 -4.27 -0.79 -8.79
CA LEU A 133 -3.26 -1.58 -9.47
C LEU A 133 -2.46 -2.38 -8.44
N ASP A 134 -2.24 -3.67 -8.70
CA ASP A 134 -1.22 -4.45 -8.01
C ASP A 134 0.08 -4.33 -8.82
N VAL A 135 1.06 -3.62 -8.26
CA VAL A 135 2.30 -3.32 -8.98
C VAL A 135 3.13 -4.59 -9.24
N ARG A 136 3.01 -5.61 -8.37
CA ARG A 136 3.77 -6.85 -8.51
C ARG A 136 3.27 -7.73 -9.64
N THR A 137 1.96 -7.78 -9.85
CA THR A 137 1.33 -8.69 -10.82
C THR A 137 0.89 -7.98 -12.08
N GLY A 138 0.67 -6.66 -12.02
CA GLY A 138 0.07 -5.89 -13.10
C GLY A 138 -1.46 -5.98 -13.12
N GLU A 139 -2.08 -6.74 -12.22
CA GLU A 139 -3.54 -6.78 -12.13
C GLU A 139 -4.07 -5.40 -11.77
N SER A 140 -5.13 -4.97 -12.47
CA SER A 140 -5.76 -3.68 -12.21
C SER A 140 -7.25 -3.75 -12.38
N ARG A 141 -7.93 -2.80 -11.77
CA ARG A 141 -9.38 -2.63 -11.91
C ARG A 141 -9.70 -1.15 -12.06
N VAL A 142 -10.54 -0.84 -13.03
CA VAL A 142 -10.97 0.54 -13.33
C VAL A 142 -12.48 0.61 -13.29
N TRP A 143 -13.02 1.66 -12.68
CA TRP A 143 -14.45 1.93 -12.66
C TRP A 143 -14.76 3.32 -13.17
N LYS A 144 -15.67 3.46 -14.11
CA LYS A 144 -16.23 4.75 -14.49
C LYS A 144 -17.17 5.27 -13.42
N ARG A 145 -17.99 4.38 -12.85
CA ARG A 145 -18.89 4.66 -11.74
C ARG A 145 -18.66 3.59 -10.67
N LEU A 146 -18.46 4.04 -9.44
CA LEU A 146 -18.27 3.16 -8.31
C LEU A 146 -19.41 3.37 -7.32
N ARG A 147 -20.16 2.31 -7.09
CA ARG A 147 -21.16 2.26 -6.02
C ARG A 147 -20.60 1.42 -4.88
N LEU A 148 -20.60 2.02 -3.72
CA LEU A 148 -20.20 1.35 -2.48
C LEU A 148 -21.40 0.71 -1.81
#